data_53946ca8a49e82a142cd647259af2a86
#
_entry.id   53946ca8a49e82a142cd647259af2a86
#
_cell.length_a   1.000
_cell.length_b   1.000
_cell.length_c   1.000
_cell.angle_alpha   90.00
_cell.angle_beta   90.00
_cell.angle_gamma   90.00
#
_symmetry.space_group_name_H-M   'P 1'
#
loop_
_entity.id
_entity.type
_entity.pdbx_description
1 polymer ?
#
loop_
_entity_poly.entity_id
_entity_poly.type
_entity_poly.pdbx_seq_one_letter_code
_entity_poly.pdbx_strand_id
1 'polypeptide(L)'
;MTKQDNIRAENLLDLDGDRYFIDERGEFEVIFNVSRVAITKEIPHGLSYSLVLLNAKGNREVCFDNAHAISTGSGPGKRKSVHHDHKHLGKRTTPYEFKDAPTLLSDFWKEVDKRL
;
A
#
# COMPACT_ATOMS: atom_id res chain seq x y z
N MET A 1 16.51 -11.48 -5.24
CA MET A 1 16.33 -10.72 -4.00
C MET A 1 17.53 -10.93 -3.09
N THR A 2 18.11 -9.88 -2.56
CA THR A 2 19.25 -9.99 -1.67
C THR A 2 18.80 -10.34 -0.26
N LYS A 3 19.75 -10.78 0.58
CA LYS A 3 19.47 -11.06 1.98
C LYS A 3 18.92 -9.83 2.69
N GLN A 4 19.44 -8.65 2.35
CA GLN A 4 18.99 -7.39 2.94
C GLN A 4 17.55 -7.06 2.56
N ASP A 5 17.17 -7.33 1.31
CA ASP A 5 15.79 -7.12 0.85
C ASP A 5 14.82 -8.04 1.60
N ASN A 6 15.23 -9.28 1.88
CA ASN A 6 14.41 -10.20 2.66
C ASN A 6 14.18 -9.69 4.08
N ILE A 7 15.22 -9.16 4.72
CA ILE A 7 15.11 -8.59 6.07
C ILE A 7 14.16 -7.40 6.05
N ARG A 8 14.26 -6.52 5.05
CA ARG A 8 13.40 -5.36 4.93
C ARG A 8 11.94 -5.74 4.69
N ALA A 9 11.72 -6.77 3.87
CA ALA A 9 10.37 -7.29 3.65
C ALA A 9 9.79 -7.87 4.94
N GLU A 10 10.61 -8.53 5.75
CA GLU A 10 10.18 -9.05 7.04
C GLU A 10 9.83 -7.93 8.01
N ASN A 11 10.58 -6.82 8.00
CA ASN A 11 10.25 -5.66 8.82
C ASN A 11 8.89 -5.07 8.44
N LEU A 12 8.55 -5.04 7.16
CA LEU A 12 7.23 -4.61 6.73
C LEU A 12 6.16 -5.58 7.22
N LEU A 13 6.41 -6.88 7.17
CA LEU A 13 5.50 -7.89 7.68
C LEU A 13 5.23 -7.75 9.18
N ASP A 14 6.21 -7.26 9.93
CA ASP A 14 6.04 -7.02 11.36
C ASP A 14 4.99 -5.96 11.66
N LEU A 15 4.66 -5.12 10.69
CA LEU A 15 3.62 -4.10 10.84
C LEU A 15 2.21 -4.64 10.60
N ASP A 16 2.09 -5.89 10.14
CA ASP A 16 0.77 -6.46 9.83
C ASP A 16 -0.15 -6.41 11.05
N GLY A 17 -1.32 -5.87 10.84
CA GLY A 17 -2.31 -5.73 11.90
C GLY A 17 -2.14 -4.49 12.77
N ASP A 18 -1.07 -3.72 12.58
CA ASP A 18 -0.85 -2.51 13.37
C ASP A 18 -1.89 -1.45 13.01
N ARG A 19 -2.38 -0.81 14.03
CA ARG A 19 -3.39 0.23 13.90
C ARG A 19 -3.24 1.21 15.05
N TYR A 20 -2.98 2.48 14.75
CA TYR A 20 -2.78 3.47 15.81
C TYR A 20 -3.00 4.89 15.29
N PHE A 21 -3.31 5.80 16.23
CA PHE A 21 -3.38 7.22 15.92
C PHE A 21 -1.99 7.83 15.90
N ILE A 22 -1.78 8.76 14.96
CA ILE A 22 -0.46 9.39 14.76
C ILE A 22 -0.43 10.84 15.23
N ASP A 23 -1.56 11.38 15.69
CA ASP A 23 -1.64 12.74 16.20
C ASP A 23 -2.25 12.75 17.60
N GLU A 24 -1.97 13.82 18.35
CA GLU A 24 -2.42 13.93 19.75
C GLU A 24 -3.92 14.00 19.88
N ARG A 25 -4.60 14.51 18.87
CA ARG A 25 -6.06 14.66 18.89
C ARG A 25 -6.81 13.38 18.52
N GLY A 26 -6.10 12.37 18.04
CA GLY A 26 -6.72 11.15 17.55
C GLY A 26 -7.57 11.36 16.31
N GLU A 27 -7.17 12.29 15.46
CA GLU A 27 -7.89 12.58 14.22
C GLU A 27 -7.41 11.76 13.05
N PHE A 28 -6.16 11.32 13.08
CA PHE A 28 -5.58 10.54 11.99
C PHE A 28 -5.10 9.18 12.49
N GLU A 29 -5.57 8.16 11.82
CA GLU A 29 -5.24 6.78 12.18
C GLU A 29 -4.58 6.08 11.01
N VAL A 30 -3.48 5.35 11.26
CA VAL A 30 -2.86 4.49 10.25
C VAL A 30 -3.23 3.05 10.51
N ILE A 31 -3.39 2.29 9.43
CA ILE A 31 -3.71 0.87 9.49
C ILE A 31 -2.81 0.15 8.49
N PHE A 32 -2.09 -0.86 8.97
CA PHE A 32 -1.19 -1.65 8.14
C PHE A 32 -1.68 -3.09 8.07
N ASN A 33 -1.83 -3.61 6.86
CA ASN A 33 -2.10 -5.02 6.61
C ASN A 33 -1.09 -5.49 5.58
N VAL A 34 -0.29 -6.49 5.96
CA VAL A 34 0.78 -7.00 5.11
C VAL A 34 0.84 -8.51 5.24
N SER A 35 0.96 -9.21 4.14
CA SER A 35 1.14 -10.66 4.16
C SER A 35 2.02 -11.11 3.01
N ARG A 36 2.66 -12.27 3.17
CA ARG A 36 3.38 -12.89 2.07
C ARG A 36 2.39 -13.61 1.18
N VAL A 37 2.62 -13.49 -0.13
CA VAL A 37 1.84 -14.21 -1.13
C VAL A 37 2.81 -14.86 -2.11
N ALA A 38 2.31 -15.76 -2.93
CA ALA A 38 3.13 -16.39 -3.95
C ALA A 38 3.70 -15.33 -4.89
N ILE A 39 4.97 -15.48 -5.23
CA ILE A 39 5.60 -14.61 -6.21
C ILE A 39 5.02 -14.95 -7.58
N THR A 40 4.46 -13.95 -8.22
CA THR A 40 3.90 -14.08 -9.57
C THR A 40 4.48 -13.01 -10.46
N LYS A 41 4.15 -13.08 -11.73
CA LYS A 41 4.56 -12.07 -12.69
C LYS A 41 4.01 -10.70 -12.32
N GLU A 42 2.81 -10.66 -11.75
CA GLU A 42 2.13 -9.44 -11.35
C GLU A 42 2.57 -8.95 -9.97
N ILE A 43 3.01 -9.87 -9.12
CA ILE A 43 3.47 -9.55 -7.76
C ILE A 43 4.87 -10.14 -7.55
N PRO A 44 5.89 -9.58 -8.22
CA PRO A 44 7.23 -10.15 -8.16
C PRO A 44 7.91 -10.00 -6.80
N HIS A 45 7.46 -9.05 -5.99
CA HIS A 45 8.00 -8.86 -4.64
C HIS A 45 7.38 -9.83 -3.60
N GLY A 46 6.30 -10.54 -3.95
CA GLY A 46 5.70 -11.56 -3.07
C GLY A 46 5.03 -11.01 -1.83
N LEU A 47 4.56 -9.77 -1.86
CA LEU A 47 3.88 -9.13 -0.74
C LEU A 47 2.49 -8.65 -1.17
N SER A 48 1.50 -8.93 -0.33
CA SER A 48 0.20 -8.27 -0.40
C SER A 48 0.15 -7.26 0.73
N TYR A 49 -0.13 -6.01 0.41
CA TYR A 49 -0.10 -4.97 1.43
C TYR A 49 -1.22 -3.95 1.24
N SER A 50 -1.57 -3.33 2.35
CA SER A 50 -2.48 -2.19 2.39
C SER A 50 -2.01 -1.28 3.52
N LEU A 51 -1.56 -0.07 3.17
CA LEU A 51 -1.13 0.95 4.12
C LEU A 51 -2.10 2.11 3.98
N VAL A 52 -2.83 2.41 5.04
CA VAL A 52 -3.97 3.34 4.98
C VAL A 52 -3.84 4.43 6.02
N LEU A 53 -4.17 5.66 5.64
CA LEU A 53 -4.40 6.77 6.56
C LEU A 53 -5.88 7.15 6.51
N LEU A 54 -6.53 7.10 7.68
CA LEU A 54 -7.92 7.55 7.83
C LEU A 54 -7.94 8.90 8.54
N ASN A 55 -8.89 9.76 8.16
CA ASN A 55 -9.12 11.02 8.85
C ASN A 55 -10.14 10.83 9.99
N ALA A 56 -10.46 11.92 10.70
CA ALA A 56 -11.37 11.89 11.85
C ALA A 56 -12.77 11.37 11.50
N LYS A 57 -13.18 11.53 10.25
CA LYS A 57 -14.47 11.05 9.78
C LYS A 57 -14.44 9.59 9.33
N GLY A 58 -13.27 8.95 9.42
CA GLY A 58 -13.09 7.58 8.94
C GLY A 58 -12.92 7.47 7.43
N ASN A 59 -12.72 8.58 6.74
CA ASN A 59 -12.48 8.56 5.30
C ASN A 59 -11.01 8.30 5.02
N ARG A 60 -10.76 7.57 3.94
CA ARG A 60 -9.41 7.23 3.51
C ARG A 60 -8.76 8.42 2.80
N GLU A 61 -7.70 8.95 3.39
CA GLU A 61 -6.92 10.05 2.81
C GLU A 61 -5.78 9.55 1.95
N VAL A 62 -5.12 8.48 2.39
CA VAL A 62 -3.98 7.87 1.71
C VAL A 62 -4.14 6.36 1.77
N CYS A 63 -3.86 5.69 0.67
CA CYS A 63 -3.76 4.23 0.67
C CYS A 63 -2.75 3.79 -0.38
N PHE A 64 -1.83 2.95 0.04
CA PHE A 64 -0.93 2.24 -0.88
C PHE A 64 -1.28 0.77 -0.76
N ASP A 65 -1.71 0.15 -1.85
CA ASP A 65 -2.06 -1.27 -1.81
C ASP A 65 -1.84 -1.96 -3.15
N ASN A 66 -1.89 -3.28 -3.11
CA ASN A 66 -1.83 -4.11 -4.30
C ASN A 66 -2.83 -5.27 -4.21
N ALA A 67 -3.85 -5.13 -3.36
CA ALA A 67 -4.78 -6.21 -3.08
C ALA A 67 -5.60 -6.62 -4.29
N HIS A 68 -5.82 -5.71 -5.23
CA HIS A 68 -6.65 -5.97 -6.40
C HIS A 68 -5.98 -5.45 -7.67
N ALA A 69 -6.03 -6.27 -8.72
CA ALA A 69 -5.67 -5.79 -10.04
C ALA A 69 -6.71 -4.77 -10.50
N ILE A 70 -6.25 -3.63 -11.02
CA ILE A 70 -7.16 -2.64 -11.59
C ILE A 70 -7.58 -3.13 -12.97
N SER A 71 -8.88 -3.31 -13.16
CA SER A 71 -9.45 -3.70 -14.42
C SER A 71 -9.82 -2.46 -15.23
N THR A 72 -9.37 -2.42 -16.49
CA THR A 72 -9.71 -1.33 -17.40
C THR A 72 -10.81 -1.80 -18.35
N GLY A 73 -12.00 -1.24 -18.21
CA GLY A 73 -13.13 -1.58 -19.05
C GLY A 73 -13.80 -2.86 -18.63
N SER A 74 -14.81 -3.26 -19.37
CA SER A 74 -15.61 -4.45 -19.12
C SER A 74 -15.91 -5.19 -20.40
N GLY A 75 -16.16 -6.49 -20.28
CA GLY A 75 -16.54 -7.33 -21.42
C GLY A 75 -15.35 -8.03 -22.07
N PRO A 76 -15.63 -8.81 -23.11
CA PRO A 76 -14.59 -9.54 -23.83
C PRO A 76 -13.56 -8.61 -24.42
N GLY A 77 -12.31 -9.02 -24.38
CA GLY A 77 -11.22 -8.24 -24.95
C GLY A 77 -10.73 -7.09 -24.09
N LYS A 78 -11.34 -6.84 -22.97
CA LYS A 78 -10.86 -5.79 -22.08
C LYS A 78 -9.46 -6.13 -21.58
N ARG A 79 -8.64 -5.11 -21.43
CA ARG A 79 -7.31 -5.30 -20.88
C ARG A 79 -7.35 -5.20 -19.36
N LYS A 80 -6.70 -6.15 -18.70
CA LYS A 80 -6.43 -6.01 -17.29
C LYS A 80 -5.25 -5.08 -17.11
N SER A 81 -5.30 -4.28 -16.06
CA SER A 81 -4.15 -3.48 -15.69
C SER A 81 -2.99 -4.41 -15.36
N VAL A 82 -1.80 -4.04 -15.79
CA VAL A 82 -0.56 -4.74 -15.44
C VAL A 82 0.01 -4.27 -14.11
N HIS A 83 -0.55 -3.21 -13.55
CA HIS A 83 -0.09 -2.65 -12.28
C HIS A 83 -1.01 -3.10 -11.16
N HIS A 84 -0.49 -3.98 -10.31
CA HIS A 84 -1.18 -4.39 -9.10
C HIS A 84 -0.92 -3.42 -7.96
N ASP A 85 0.26 -2.78 -7.96
CA ASP A 85 0.61 -1.80 -6.95
C ASP A 85 0.04 -0.45 -7.36
N HIS A 86 -0.68 0.19 -6.46
CA HIS A 86 -1.26 1.50 -6.73
C HIS A 86 -1.41 2.29 -5.46
N LYS A 87 -1.58 3.61 -5.61
CA LYS A 87 -1.83 4.49 -4.49
C LYS A 87 -3.10 5.29 -4.72
N HIS A 88 -3.83 5.50 -3.64
CA HIS A 88 -5.03 6.31 -3.61
C HIS A 88 -4.75 7.54 -2.76
N LEU A 89 -4.94 8.72 -3.32
CA LEU A 89 -4.78 9.99 -2.62
C LEU A 89 -6.11 10.72 -2.72
N GLY A 90 -6.90 10.63 -1.66
CA GLY A 90 -8.29 11.05 -1.70
C GLY A 90 -9.07 10.22 -2.72
N LYS A 91 -9.60 10.86 -3.75
CA LYS A 91 -10.37 10.18 -4.80
C LYS A 91 -9.53 9.78 -6.01
N ARG A 92 -8.24 10.12 -6.02
CA ARG A 92 -7.36 9.80 -7.14
C ARG A 92 -6.70 8.45 -6.90
N THR A 93 -6.65 7.65 -7.96
CA THR A 93 -5.94 6.37 -7.96
C THR A 93 -4.90 6.42 -9.06
N THR A 94 -3.64 6.16 -8.72
CA THR A 94 -2.54 6.14 -9.68
C THR A 94 -1.72 4.87 -9.50
N PRO A 95 -1.07 4.38 -10.56
CA PRO A 95 -0.12 3.29 -10.42
C PRO A 95 1.01 3.68 -9.47
N TYR A 96 1.50 2.71 -8.73
CA TYR A 96 2.65 2.89 -7.85
C TYR A 96 3.73 1.88 -8.24
N GLU A 97 4.94 2.35 -8.43
CA GLU A 97 6.07 1.48 -8.75
C GLU A 97 6.73 1.02 -7.45
N PHE A 98 6.49 -0.23 -7.08
CA PHE A 98 7.11 -0.82 -5.91
C PHE A 98 8.59 -1.09 -6.19
N LYS A 99 9.46 -0.58 -5.34
CA LYS A 99 10.90 -0.80 -5.42
C LYS A 99 11.37 -1.73 -4.32
N ASP A 100 11.08 -1.37 -3.08
CA ASP A 100 11.39 -2.18 -1.90
C ASP A 100 10.51 -1.72 -0.74
N ALA A 101 10.50 -2.52 0.32
CA ALA A 101 9.67 -2.23 1.49
C ALA A 101 10.03 -0.91 2.18
N PRO A 102 11.31 -0.58 2.41
CA PRO A 102 11.63 0.71 3.03
C PRO A 102 11.18 1.90 2.20
N THR A 103 11.31 1.83 0.88
CA THR A 103 10.87 2.89 -0.02
C THR A 103 9.34 3.03 0.03
N LEU A 104 8.62 1.91 0.03
CA LEU A 104 7.17 1.93 0.17
C LEU A 104 6.75 2.65 1.45
N LEU A 105 7.35 2.30 2.58
CA LEU A 105 7.04 2.94 3.86
C LEU A 105 7.37 4.43 3.82
N SER A 106 8.54 4.78 3.27
CA SER A 106 8.95 6.18 3.15
C SER A 106 7.97 6.98 2.30
N ASP A 107 7.55 6.42 1.17
CA ASP A 107 6.60 7.08 0.27
C ASP A 107 5.24 7.26 0.94
N PHE A 108 4.79 6.25 1.69
CA PHE A 108 3.55 6.34 2.45
C PHE A 108 3.61 7.48 3.47
N TRP A 109 4.67 7.53 4.28
CA TRP A 109 4.81 8.56 5.32
C TRP A 109 4.97 9.96 4.72
N LYS A 110 5.59 10.10 3.57
CA LYS A 110 5.65 11.39 2.87
C LYS A 110 4.27 11.90 2.51
N GLU A 111 3.40 11.02 2.04
CA GLU A 111 2.03 11.40 1.71
C GLU A 111 1.22 11.72 2.98
N VAL A 112 1.45 10.97 4.05
CA VAL A 112 0.82 11.24 5.34
C VAL A 112 1.21 12.65 5.85
N ASP A 113 2.50 12.96 5.81
CA ASP A 113 3.00 14.24 6.31
C ASP A 113 2.37 15.44 5.60
N LYS A 114 2.00 15.29 4.33
CA LYS A 114 1.35 16.35 3.57
C LYS A 114 -0.05 16.69 4.11
N ARG A 115 -0.63 15.82 4.92
CA ARG A 115 -2.00 15.96 5.42
C ARG A 115 -2.07 16.32 6.91
N LEU A 116 -0.97 16.31 7.58
CA LEU A 116 -0.91 16.66 9.01
C LEU A 116 -0.75 18.14 9.27
#